data_b9b360ec28e48756c1cbfbbd59593253
#
_entry.id   b9b360ec28e48756c1cbfbbd59593253
#
_cell.length_a   1.000
_cell.length_b   1.000
_cell.length_c   1.000
_cell.angle_alpha   90.00
_cell.angle_beta   90.00
_cell.angle_gamma   90.00
#
_symmetry.space_group_name_H-M   'P 1'
#
loop_
_entity.id
_entity.type
_entity.pdbx_description
1 polymer ?
#
loop_
_entity_poly.entity_id
_entity_poly.type
_entity_poly.pdbx_seq_one_letter_code
_entity_poly.pdbx_strand_id
1 'polypeptide(L)'
;GVSSAASDVYKRQNPYCPEQVTRYRISPDVVDVLCFCTKNPEPMMARLAELSAFQQFWFVTATPYGPKIEPGVPNKWEVLKSVKALSHQIGRKRVAWRYDPIFLTDTYSIEYHLKSFEKIAQELSGQVSFCVISFLDLYEKTKRNFPEAKEVGKSDQEFLTREFVRIGKQYGIPIRTCCENPDLEKCGADVTGCMTKEVLEQATGCRLQIPQKKKAVRDGCSCLLGSDIGMYNTCQHGCVYCYANYDKKTVAENIRFHDPASPFLIGGFREGDIIKEAKQESYFDAQLRLF
;
A
#
# COMPACT_ATOMS: atom_id res chain seq x y z
N GLY A 1 -6.62 -13.35 -10.63
CA GLY A 1 -7.89 -13.06 -11.27
C GLY A 1 -9.06 -13.29 -10.33
N VAL A 2 -9.95 -12.31 -10.19
CA VAL A 2 -11.21 -12.54 -9.46
C VAL A 2 -12.20 -13.10 -10.45
N SER A 3 -12.62 -14.34 -10.29
CA SER A 3 -13.68 -14.95 -11.09
C SER A 3 -15.03 -14.38 -10.67
N SER A 4 -15.85 -13.96 -11.61
CA SER A 4 -17.13 -13.26 -11.37
C SER A 4 -18.22 -14.09 -10.68
N ALA A 5 -18.09 -15.39 -10.62
CA ALA A 5 -19.12 -16.30 -10.08
C ALA A 5 -18.83 -16.83 -8.66
N ALA A 6 -17.59 -16.72 -8.18
CA ALA A 6 -17.20 -17.14 -6.83
C ALA A 6 -16.84 -15.95 -5.93
N SER A 7 -17.08 -14.73 -6.36
CA SER A 7 -16.30 -13.55 -6.03
C SER A 7 -16.82 -12.66 -4.92
N ASP A 8 -18.01 -12.93 -4.39
CA ASP A 8 -18.54 -12.11 -3.28
C ASP A 8 -17.95 -12.51 -1.92
N VAL A 9 -16.97 -13.41 -1.92
CA VAL A 9 -16.41 -13.98 -0.69
C VAL A 9 -14.90 -14.18 -0.83
N TYR A 10 -14.16 -13.64 0.15
CA TYR A 10 -12.75 -13.93 0.37
C TYR A 10 -12.60 -14.73 1.67
N LYS A 11 -11.72 -15.73 1.67
CA LYS A 11 -11.46 -16.58 2.83
C LYS A 11 -9.98 -16.53 3.19
N ARG A 12 -9.70 -16.37 4.49
CA ARG A 12 -8.35 -16.29 5.03
C ARG A 12 -8.18 -17.27 6.18
N GLN A 13 -7.20 -18.16 6.07
CA GLN A 13 -6.76 -18.97 7.18
C GLN A 13 -6.01 -18.11 8.21
N ASN A 14 -6.25 -18.37 9.49
CA ASN A 14 -5.48 -17.75 10.55
C ASN A 14 -4.05 -18.31 10.54
N PRO A 15 -3.00 -17.51 10.41
CA PRO A 15 -1.62 -17.99 10.34
C PRO A 15 -1.13 -18.67 11.63
N TYR A 16 -1.78 -18.40 12.75
CA TYR A 16 -1.44 -19.00 14.07
C TYR A 16 -2.34 -20.18 14.46
N CYS A 17 -3.53 -20.28 13.86
CA CYS A 17 -4.49 -21.35 14.06
C CYS A 17 -5.07 -21.73 12.70
N PRO A 18 -4.36 -22.55 11.91
CA PRO A 18 -4.70 -22.82 10.50
C PRO A 18 -6.09 -23.43 10.28
N GLU A 19 -6.65 -24.09 11.29
CA GLU A 19 -8.03 -24.61 11.29
C GLU A 19 -9.10 -23.52 11.35
N GLN A 20 -8.74 -22.30 11.74
CA GLN A 20 -9.66 -21.18 11.76
C GLN A 20 -9.63 -20.42 10.44
N VAL A 21 -10.78 -20.39 9.77
CA VAL A 21 -10.95 -19.69 8.49
C VAL A 21 -11.92 -18.53 8.70
N THR A 22 -11.49 -17.31 8.41
CA THR A 22 -12.38 -16.15 8.40
C THR A 22 -12.92 -15.93 7.00
N ARG A 23 -14.24 -15.82 6.87
CA ARG A 23 -14.93 -15.52 5.62
C ARG A 23 -15.30 -14.03 5.59
N TYR A 24 -14.88 -13.34 4.55
CA TYR A 24 -15.19 -11.94 4.28
C TYR A 24 -16.13 -11.86 3.07
N ARG A 25 -17.14 -11.02 3.14
CA ARG A 25 -17.92 -10.61 1.98
C ARG A 25 -17.16 -9.51 1.25
N ILE A 26 -17.06 -9.62 -0.09
CA ILE A 26 -16.50 -8.59 -0.95
C ILE A 26 -17.64 -8.02 -1.79
N SER A 27 -18.44 -7.17 -1.16
CA SER A 27 -19.60 -6.54 -1.83
C SER A 27 -19.70 -5.06 -1.43
N PRO A 28 -20.23 -4.17 -2.29
CA PRO A 28 -20.24 -2.73 -2.06
C PRO A 28 -21.09 -2.27 -0.87
N ASP A 29 -21.96 -3.14 -0.33
CA ASP A 29 -22.77 -2.84 0.85
C ASP A 29 -22.02 -2.97 2.18
N VAL A 30 -20.86 -3.66 2.18
CA VAL A 30 -20.04 -3.87 3.39
C VAL A 30 -18.57 -3.47 3.19
N VAL A 31 -18.16 -3.11 1.98
CA VAL A 31 -16.80 -2.65 1.66
C VAL A 31 -16.88 -1.20 1.19
N ASP A 32 -16.47 -0.27 2.04
CA ASP A 32 -16.48 1.15 1.73
C ASP A 32 -15.44 1.52 0.66
N VAL A 33 -14.21 1.04 0.84
CA VAL A 33 -13.10 1.33 -0.08
C VAL A 33 -12.19 0.11 -0.21
N LEU A 34 -11.89 -0.27 -1.44
CA LEU A 34 -10.80 -1.20 -1.76
C LEU A 34 -9.48 -0.41 -1.82
N CYS A 35 -8.59 -0.67 -0.87
CA CYS A 35 -7.27 -0.04 -0.81
C CYS A 35 -6.21 -0.98 -1.34
N PHE A 36 -5.52 -0.58 -2.41
CA PHE A 36 -4.44 -1.34 -3.03
C PHE A 36 -3.09 -0.73 -2.66
N CYS A 37 -2.12 -1.59 -2.33
CA CYS A 37 -0.72 -1.22 -2.16
C CYS A 37 0.13 -2.07 -3.10
N THR A 38 0.73 -1.48 -4.11
CA THR A 38 1.47 -2.23 -5.14
C THR A 38 2.69 -1.46 -5.65
N LYS A 39 3.68 -2.19 -6.19
CA LYS A 39 4.77 -1.64 -7.00
C LYS A 39 4.51 -1.77 -8.50
N ASN A 40 3.45 -2.51 -8.87
CA ASN A 40 3.11 -2.72 -10.27
C ASN A 40 1.59 -2.81 -10.42
N PRO A 41 0.88 -1.73 -10.80
CA PRO A 41 -0.55 -1.78 -11.03
C PRO A 41 -0.93 -2.42 -12.37
N GLU A 42 0.01 -2.56 -13.32
CA GLU A 42 -0.23 -2.99 -14.71
C GLU A 42 -1.11 -4.24 -14.84
N PRO A 43 -0.90 -5.33 -14.07
CA PRO A 43 -1.73 -6.53 -14.20
C PRO A 43 -3.22 -6.31 -13.93
N MET A 44 -3.57 -5.25 -13.19
CA MET A 44 -4.96 -4.91 -12.87
C MET A 44 -5.61 -3.96 -13.87
N MET A 45 -4.81 -3.28 -14.72
CA MET A 45 -5.31 -2.20 -15.59
C MET A 45 -6.44 -2.65 -16.51
N ALA A 46 -6.31 -3.82 -17.15
CA ALA A 46 -7.33 -4.36 -18.04
C ALA A 46 -8.60 -4.85 -17.31
N ARG A 47 -8.54 -4.96 -15.99
CA ARG A 47 -9.59 -5.50 -15.13
C ARG A 47 -10.24 -4.45 -14.21
N LEU A 48 -9.86 -3.20 -14.29
CA LEU A 48 -10.41 -2.14 -13.44
C LEU A 48 -11.92 -1.99 -13.57
N ALA A 49 -12.48 -2.29 -14.73
CA ALA A 49 -13.93 -2.27 -14.95
C ALA A 49 -14.68 -3.28 -14.04
N GLU A 50 -14.06 -4.39 -13.64
CA GLU A 50 -14.64 -5.36 -12.71
C GLU A 50 -14.83 -4.78 -11.31
N LEU A 51 -14.10 -3.71 -10.98
CA LEU A 51 -14.16 -3.01 -9.69
C LEU A 51 -15.03 -1.75 -9.73
N SER A 52 -15.79 -1.52 -10.80
CA SER A 52 -16.56 -0.29 -11.02
C SER A 52 -17.64 -0.03 -9.96
N ALA A 53 -18.17 -1.08 -9.33
CA ALA A 53 -19.13 -0.99 -8.23
C ALA A 53 -18.49 -0.55 -6.89
N PHE A 54 -17.17 -0.58 -6.78
CA PHE A 54 -16.45 -0.27 -5.54
C PHE A 54 -15.77 1.08 -5.61
N GLN A 55 -15.71 1.78 -4.48
CA GLN A 55 -14.75 2.86 -4.31
C GLN A 55 -13.35 2.27 -4.17
N GLN A 56 -12.37 2.92 -4.79
CA GLN A 56 -11.00 2.43 -4.85
C GLN A 56 -10.03 3.51 -4.39
N PHE A 57 -8.95 3.11 -3.71
CA PHE A 57 -7.81 3.94 -3.42
C PHE A 57 -6.50 3.16 -3.63
N TRP A 58 -5.55 3.74 -4.34
CA TRP A 58 -4.33 3.07 -4.77
C TRP A 58 -3.10 3.77 -4.23
N PHE A 59 -2.30 3.04 -3.48
CA PHE A 59 -0.93 3.40 -3.19
C PHE A 59 -0.01 2.69 -4.18
N VAL A 60 0.64 3.44 -5.06
CA VAL A 60 1.63 2.87 -5.96
C VAL A 60 3.02 3.27 -5.48
N THR A 61 3.82 2.26 -5.13
CA THR A 61 5.19 2.47 -4.67
C THR A 61 6.13 2.57 -5.86
N ALA A 62 6.69 3.75 -6.06
CA ALA A 62 7.75 4.01 -7.04
C ALA A 62 8.97 4.58 -6.31
N THR A 63 10.01 3.79 -6.23
CA THR A 63 11.29 4.06 -5.56
C THR A 63 12.42 4.11 -6.59
N PRO A 64 13.59 4.71 -6.28
CA PRO A 64 14.68 4.84 -7.23
C PRO A 64 15.55 3.59 -7.35
N TYR A 65 15.22 2.51 -6.63
CA TYR A 65 16.11 1.35 -6.48
C TYR A 65 16.16 0.48 -7.73
N GLY A 66 17.34 -0.01 -8.04
CA GLY A 66 17.59 -0.89 -9.17
C GLY A 66 17.32 -2.38 -8.88
N PRO A 67 17.57 -3.26 -9.88
CA PRO A 67 17.27 -4.71 -9.77
C PRO A 67 18.04 -5.45 -8.67
N LYS A 68 19.17 -4.90 -8.20
CA LYS A 68 19.89 -5.47 -7.03
C LYS A 68 19.07 -5.40 -5.75
N ILE A 69 18.25 -4.36 -5.61
CA ILE A 69 17.41 -4.11 -4.43
C ILE A 69 15.99 -4.60 -4.67
N GLU A 70 15.46 -4.41 -5.87
CA GLU A 70 14.08 -4.73 -6.26
C GLU A 70 14.04 -5.60 -7.52
N PRO A 71 14.52 -6.86 -7.45
CA PRO A 71 14.79 -7.68 -8.64
C PRO A 71 13.56 -8.01 -9.48
N GLY A 72 12.37 -8.14 -8.86
CA GLY A 72 11.13 -8.47 -9.56
C GLY A 72 10.22 -7.27 -9.83
N VAL A 73 10.67 -6.05 -9.53
CA VAL A 73 9.89 -4.84 -9.84
C VAL A 73 10.17 -4.43 -11.29
N PRO A 74 9.13 -4.11 -12.08
CA PRO A 74 9.32 -3.62 -13.44
C PRO A 74 10.21 -2.38 -13.51
N ASN A 75 10.68 -2.05 -14.73
CA ASN A 75 11.41 -0.81 -14.96
C ASN A 75 10.62 0.39 -14.41
N LYS A 76 11.32 1.32 -13.76
CA LYS A 76 10.68 2.46 -13.07
C LYS A 76 9.84 3.32 -14.03
N TRP A 77 10.26 3.47 -15.27
CA TRP A 77 9.48 4.21 -16.27
C TRP A 77 8.18 3.50 -16.63
N GLU A 78 8.18 2.17 -16.69
CA GLU A 78 6.96 1.38 -16.87
C GLU A 78 6.00 1.54 -15.69
N VAL A 79 6.53 1.52 -14.46
CA VAL A 79 5.72 1.77 -13.26
C VAL A 79 5.11 3.16 -13.31
N LEU A 80 5.89 4.21 -13.61
CA LEU A 80 5.38 5.59 -13.70
C LEU A 80 4.33 5.74 -14.82
N LYS A 81 4.52 5.07 -15.95
CA LYS A 81 3.54 5.02 -17.04
C LYS A 81 2.23 4.38 -16.58
N SER A 82 2.31 3.27 -15.85
CA SER A 82 1.13 2.60 -15.29
C SER A 82 0.42 3.46 -14.23
N VAL A 83 1.16 4.23 -13.41
CA VAL A 83 0.56 5.20 -12.47
C VAL A 83 -0.25 6.26 -13.22
N LYS A 84 0.32 6.83 -14.30
CA LYS A 84 -0.38 7.84 -15.13
C LYS A 84 -1.66 7.25 -15.75
N ALA A 85 -1.56 6.05 -16.32
CA ALA A 85 -2.71 5.35 -16.90
C ALA A 85 -3.80 5.06 -15.85
N LEU A 86 -3.41 4.58 -14.67
CA LEU A 86 -4.31 4.35 -13.55
C LEU A 86 -5.02 5.65 -13.14
N SER A 87 -4.25 6.72 -12.93
CA SER A 87 -4.77 8.04 -12.57
C SER A 87 -5.78 8.58 -13.59
N HIS A 88 -5.51 8.33 -14.87
CA HIS A 88 -6.42 8.70 -15.96
C HIS A 88 -7.75 7.94 -15.90
N GLN A 89 -7.71 6.65 -15.53
CA GLN A 89 -8.91 5.79 -15.51
C GLN A 89 -9.78 6.03 -14.27
N ILE A 90 -9.17 6.18 -13.07
CA ILE A 90 -9.93 6.25 -11.82
C ILE A 90 -9.92 7.62 -11.16
N GLY A 91 -9.17 8.57 -11.72
CA GLY A 91 -9.00 9.92 -11.19
C GLY A 91 -7.85 10.07 -10.19
N ARG A 92 -7.07 11.17 -10.32
CA ARG A 92 -5.87 11.43 -9.51
C ARG A 92 -6.09 11.43 -8.00
N LYS A 93 -7.29 11.77 -7.53
CA LYS A 93 -7.63 11.80 -6.09
C LYS A 93 -7.59 10.41 -5.45
N ARG A 94 -7.70 9.36 -6.26
CA ARG A 94 -7.72 7.96 -5.83
C ARG A 94 -6.36 7.27 -5.96
N VAL A 95 -5.32 8.00 -6.36
CA VAL A 95 -3.97 7.48 -6.54
C VAL A 95 -3.00 8.29 -5.70
N ALA A 96 -2.24 7.64 -4.84
CA ALA A 96 -1.15 8.20 -4.07
C ALA A 96 0.17 7.51 -4.45
N TRP A 97 1.22 8.29 -4.53
CA TRP A 97 2.57 7.78 -4.70
C TRP A 97 3.17 7.41 -3.35
N ARG A 98 3.89 6.28 -3.25
CA ARG A 98 4.73 5.93 -2.10
C ARG A 98 6.18 5.94 -2.51
N TYR A 99 6.97 6.80 -1.88
CA TYR A 99 8.43 6.80 -1.93
C TYR A 99 8.93 6.16 -0.64
N ASP A 100 8.80 4.85 -0.56
CA ASP A 100 8.88 4.06 0.67
C ASP A 100 9.35 2.63 0.35
N PRO A 101 10.36 2.11 1.10
CA PRO A 101 11.10 2.77 2.17
C PRO A 101 12.27 3.62 1.66
N ILE A 102 12.71 4.59 2.47
CA ILE A 102 13.94 5.36 2.27
C ILE A 102 15.03 4.76 3.15
N PHE A 103 16.18 4.47 2.59
CA PHE A 103 17.38 4.03 3.29
C PHE A 103 18.62 4.63 2.65
N LEU A 104 19.72 4.68 3.38
CA LEU A 104 20.99 5.18 2.86
C LEU A 104 21.99 4.03 2.71
N THR A 105 22.77 4.09 1.63
CA THR A 105 23.98 3.29 1.36
C THR A 105 24.99 4.18 0.65
N ASP A 106 26.17 3.66 0.33
CA ASP A 106 27.15 4.39 -0.46
C ASP A 106 26.64 4.72 -1.87
N THR A 107 25.78 3.87 -2.44
CA THR A 107 25.14 4.09 -3.75
C THR A 107 23.91 5.00 -3.64
N TYR A 108 23.06 4.76 -2.65
CA TYR A 108 21.82 5.49 -2.45
C TYR A 108 22.01 6.56 -1.37
N SER A 109 22.77 7.61 -1.74
CA SER A 109 23.07 8.74 -0.89
C SER A 109 21.90 9.73 -0.80
N ILE A 110 21.97 10.69 0.11
CA ILE A 110 21.03 11.81 0.21
C ILE A 110 20.86 12.52 -1.13
N GLU A 111 21.97 12.85 -1.78
CA GLU A 111 21.96 13.52 -3.10
C GLU A 111 21.27 12.66 -4.16
N TYR A 112 21.53 11.34 -4.15
CA TYR A 112 20.85 10.41 -5.05
C TYR A 112 19.35 10.41 -4.84
N HIS A 113 18.90 10.39 -3.57
CA HIS A 113 17.48 10.45 -3.22
C HIS A 113 16.84 11.76 -3.70
N LEU A 114 17.47 12.90 -3.47
CA LEU A 114 16.94 14.20 -3.89
C LEU A 114 16.75 14.27 -5.41
N LYS A 115 17.77 13.89 -6.18
CA LYS A 115 17.69 13.88 -7.66
C LYS A 115 16.65 12.91 -8.18
N SER A 116 16.54 11.74 -7.56
CA SER A 116 15.58 10.71 -7.97
C SER A 116 14.15 11.09 -7.61
N PHE A 117 13.96 11.64 -6.42
CA PHE A 117 12.66 12.11 -5.97
C PHE A 117 12.12 13.22 -6.88
N GLU A 118 12.96 14.18 -7.21
CA GLU A 118 12.59 15.28 -8.11
C GLU A 118 12.17 14.78 -9.49
N LYS A 119 12.92 13.84 -10.10
CA LYS A 119 12.56 13.23 -11.38
C LYS A 119 11.21 12.52 -11.32
N ILE A 120 10.97 11.73 -10.28
CA ILE A 120 9.70 11.03 -10.11
C ILE A 120 8.56 12.02 -9.86
N ALA A 121 8.78 13.04 -9.02
CA ALA A 121 7.78 14.07 -8.74
C ALA A 121 7.41 14.85 -10.01
N GLN A 122 8.37 15.17 -10.85
CA GLN A 122 8.15 15.80 -12.16
C GLN A 122 7.23 14.96 -13.04
N GLU A 123 7.50 13.64 -13.14
CA GLU A 123 6.71 12.70 -13.94
C GLU A 123 5.29 12.52 -13.40
N LEU A 124 5.12 12.58 -12.08
CA LEU A 124 3.84 12.37 -11.42
C LEU A 124 3.07 13.65 -11.10
N SER A 125 3.58 14.81 -11.51
CA SER A 125 2.89 16.09 -11.36
C SER A 125 1.49 16.04 -11.98
N GLY A 126 0.47 16.40 -11.19
CA GLY A 126 -0.93 16.34 -11.61
C GLY A 126 -1.53 14.93 -11.72
N GLN A 127 -0.76 13.87 -11.46
CA GLN A 127 -1.20 12.47 -11.62
C GLN A 127 -1.57 11.80 -10.29
N VAL A 128 -1.07 12.32 -9.17
CA VAL A 128 -1.31 11.74 -7.85
C VAL A 128 -1.86 12.77 -6.87
N SER A 129 -2.52 12.30 -5.83
CA SER A 129 -3.09 13.16 -4.78
C SER A 129 -2.03 13.68 -3.82
N PHE A 130 -1.07 12.83 -3.44
CA PHE A 130 0.04 13.15 -2.54
C PHE A 130 1.14 12.07 -2.66
N CYS A 131 2.28 12.32 -2.01
CA CYS A 131 3.33 11.31 -1.84
C CYS A 131 3.45 10.93 -0.37
N VAL A 132 3.56 9.63 -0.10
CA VAL A 132 3.88 9.08 1.23
C VAL A 132 5.36 8.75 1.28
N ILE A 133 6.04 9.22 2.31
CA ILE A 133 7.42 8.85 2.63
C ILE A 133 7.48 8.04 3.91
N SER A 134 8.43 7.11 4.00
CA SER A 134 8.74 6.35 5.20
C SER A 134 10.20 5.92 5.16
N PHE A 135 10.88 5.95 6.30
CA PHE A 135 12.26 5.49 6.43
C PHE A 135 12.31 4.01 6.78
N LEU A 136 13.34 3.31 6.34
CA LEU A 136 13.47 1.88 6.53
C LEU A 136 13.71 1.54 8.00
N ASP A 137 12.78 0.76 8.56
CA ASP A 137 13.02 0.12 9.87
C ASP A 137 13.99 -1.07 9.71
N LEU A 138 15.10 -1.01 10.41
CA LEU A 138 16.12 -2.07 10.40
C LEU A 138 15.74 -3.23 11.34
N TYR A 139 14.68 -3.97 10.99
CA TYR A 139 14.37 -5.24 11.66
C TYR A 139 15.51 -6.26 11.49
N GLU A 140 15.62 -7.22 12.37
CA GLU A 140 16.67 -8.27 12.34
C GLU A 140 16.72 -8.98 10.98
N LYS A 141 15.57 -9.21 10.35
CA LYS A 141 15.49 -9.78 9.01
C LYS A 141 16.06 -8.83 7.95
N THR A 142 15.75 -7.55 8.04
CA THR A 142 16.25 -6.51 7.12
C THR A 142 17.76 -6.41 7.24
N LYS A 143 18.31 -6.33 8.45
CA LYS A 143 19.75 -6.32 8.69
C LYS A 143 20.47 -7.53 8.08
N ARG A 144 19.87 -8.72 8.19
CA ARG A 144 20.42 -9.96 7.62
C ARG A 144 20.38 -9.98 6.11
N ASN A 145 19.27 -9.55 5.50
CA ASN A 145 19.06 -9.64 4.06
C ASN A 145 19.64 -8.44 3.30
N PHE A 146 19.83 -7.32 4.00
CA PHE A 146 20.34 -6.08 3.42
C PHE A 146 21.31 -5.39 4.41
N PRO A 147 22.49 -6.00 4.66
CA PRO A 147 23.46 -5.48 5.62
C PRO A 147 24.09 -4.14 5.24
N GLU A 148 24.00 -3.76 3.96
CA GLU A 148 24.51 -2.46 3.46
C GLU A 148 23.61 -1.29 3.84
N ALA A 149 22.34 -1.54 4.22
CA ALA A 149 21.42 -0.48 4.62
C ALA A 149 21.85 0.14 5.94
N LYS A 150 21.99 1.46 5.92
CA LYS A 150 22.29 2.26 7.12
C LYS A 150 20.98 2.85 7.63
N GLU A 151 20.88 2.93 8.95
CA GLU A 151 19.80 3.67 9.60
C GLU A 151 19.88 5.14 9.19
N VAL A 152 18.75 5.71 8.81
CA VAL A 152 18.68 7.13 8.49
C VAL A 152 18.55 7.91 9.80
N GLY A 153 19.61 8.60 10.19
CA GLY A 153 19.64 9.40 11.42
C GLY A 153 18.60 10.53 11.40
N LYS A 154 18.20 10.98 12.59
CA LYS A 154 17.13 12.00 12.74
C LYS A 154 17.42 13.28 11.93
N SER A 155 18.65 13.76 11.91
CA SER A 155 19.04 14.95 11.14
C SER A 155 18.86 14.76 9.64
N ASP A 156 19.19 13.56 9.13
CA ASP A 156 19.05 13.23 7.71
C ASP A 156 17.57 13.01 7.33
N GLN A 157 16.77 12.42 8.24
CA GLN A 157 15.32 12.33 8.06
C GLN A 157 14.68 13.73 7.97
N GLU A 158 15.04 14.65 8.86
CA GLU A 158 14.54 16.03 8.84
C GLU A 158 14.99 16.76 7.57
N PHE A 159 16.25 16.60 7.17
CA PHE A 159 16.79 17.23 5.96
C PHE A 159 16.09 16.71 4.71
N LEU A 160 16.02 15.38 4.52
CA LEU A 160 15.35 14.75 3.38
C LEU A 160 13.88 15.15 3.33
N THR A 161 13.19 15.12 4.47
CA THR A 161 11.76 15.48 4.52
C THR A 161 11.54 16.92 4.08
N ARG A 162 12.34 17.87 4.57
CA ARG A 162 12.28 19.29 4.19
C ARG A 162 12.48 19.48 2.69
N GLU A 163 13.48 18.82 2.14
CA GLU A 163 13.75 18.90 0.69
C GLU A 163 12.65 18.23 -0.15
N PHE A 164 12.14 17.08 0.28
CA PHE A 164 10.99 16.45 -0.41
C PHE A 164 9.73 17.32 -0.35
N VAL A 165 9.48 18.00 0.76
CA VAL A 165 8.37 18.98 0.86
C VAL A 165 8.60 20.15 -0.10
N ARG A 166 9.82 20.66 -0.19
CA ARG A 166 10.16 21.74 -1.15
C ARG A 166 9.93 21.29 -2.60
N ILE A 167 10.43 20.11 -2.98
CA ILE A 167 10.24 19.54 -4.30
C ILE A 167 8.75 19.24 -4.53
N GLY A 168 8.08 18.64 -3.56
CA GLY A 168 6.65 18.34 -3.66
C GLY A 168 5.80 19.59 -3.92
N LYS A 169 6.10 20.71 -3.26
CA LYS A 169 5.43 22.00 -3.52
C LYS A 169 5.64 22.47 -4.95
N GLN A 170 6.83 22.31 -5.51
CA GLN A 170 7.13 22.71 -6.90
C GLN A 170 6.27 21.94 -7.91
N TYR A 171 5.98 20.66 -7.65
CA TYR A 171 5.21 19.80 -8.55
C TYR A 171 3.75 19.57 -8.12
N GLY A 172 3.28 20.28 -7.08
CA GLY A 172 1.90 20.18 -6.60
C GLY A 172 1.58 18.85 -5.93
N ILE A 173 2.57 18.20 -5.30
CA ILE A 173 2.45 16.91 -4.61
C ILE A 173 2.69 17.12 -3.11
N PRO A 174 1.64 17.16 -2.26
CA PRO A 174 1.81 17.20 -0.81
C PRO A 174 2.57 15.98 -0.29
N ILE A 175 3.37 16.15 0.76
CA ILE A 175 4.13 15.06 1.39
C ILE A 175 3.46 14.65 2.69
N ARG A 176 3.20 13.36 2.83
CA ARG A 176 2.68 12.71 4.05
C ARG A 176 3.68 11.69 4.57
N THR A 177 3.62 11.39 5.85
CA THR A 177 4.45 10.33 6.45
C THR A 177 3.62 9.09 6.80
N CYS A 178 4.28 7.95 6.95
CA CYS A 178 3.65 6.70 7.38
C CYS A 178 4.35 6.15 8.63
N CYS A 179 3.77 6.40 9.80
CA CYS A 179 4.33 5.98 11.10
C CYS A 179 5.76 6.48 11.37
N GLU A 180 6.01 7.72 11.03
CA GLU A 180 7.29 8.38 11.27
C GLU A 180 7.24 9.29 12.50
N ASN A 181 8.40 9.81 12.89
CA ASN A 181 8.51 10.76 13.97
C ASN A 181 7.61 11.99 13.74
N PRO A 182 6.71 12.34 14.67
CA PRO A 182 5.86 13.52 14.55
C PRO A 182 6.62 14.85 14.38
N ASP A 183 7.89 14.92 14.81
CA ASP A 183 8.74 16.11 14.60
C ASP A 183 8.91 16.48 13.12
N LEU A 184 8.67 15.56 12.19
CA LEU A 184 8.73 15.83 10.74
C LEU A 184 7.65 16.82 10.27
N GLU A 185 6.63 17.11 11.08
CA GLU A 185 5.67 18.19 10.86
C GLU A 185 6.38 19.54 10.75
N LYS A 186 7.42 19.76 11.56
CA LYS A 186 8.26 20.98 11.53
C LYS A 186 8.98 21.16 10.19
N CYS A 187 9.14 20.07 9.42
CA CYS A 187 9.70 20.10 8.07
C CYS A 187 8.63 20.37 7.00
N GLY A 188 7.36 20.46 7.38
CA GLY A 188 6.22 20.74 6.50
C GLY A 188 5.55 19.51 5.93
N ALA A 189 5.88 18.31 6.40
CA ALA A 189 5.16 17.10 6.05
C ALA A 189 3.87 16.94 6.85
N ASP A 190 2.84 16.34 6.28
CA ASP A 190 1.64 15.94 7.00
C ASP A 190 1.89 14.60 7.71
N VAL A 191 1.95 14.63 9.02
CA VAL A 191 2.24 13.47 9.89
C VAL A 191 0.97 12.77 10.40
N THR A 192 -0.21 13.19 9.95
CA THR A 192 -1.49 12.62 10.43
C THR A 192 -1.74 11.19 9.94
N GLY A 193 -0.93 10.69 9.02
CA GLY A 193 -0.99 9.33 8.48
C GLY A 193 -1.34 9.27 6.99
N CYS A 194 -1.10 8.11 6.40
CA CYS A 194 -1.21 7.95 4.94
C CYS A 194 -2.61 7.57 4.46
N MET A 195 -3.43 6.89 5.28
CA MET A 195 -4.77 6.41 4.92
C MET A 195 -5.77 6.80 6.02
N THR A 196 -5.93 8.11 6.22
CA THR A 196 -6.85 8.66 7.23
C THR A 196 -8.28 8.74 6.69
N LYS A 197 -9.21 9.06 7.57
CA LYS A 197 -10.61 9.34 7.20
C LYS A 197 -10.68 10.42 6.11
N GLU A 198 -9.97 11.52 6.32
CA GLU A 198 -9.97 12.67 5.41
C GLU A 198 -9.44 12.30 4.03
N VAL A 199 -8.39 11.46 3.97
CA VAL A 199 -7.83 10.96 2.70
C VAL A 199 -8.87 10.15 1.95
N LEU A 200 -9.55 9.22 2.61
CA LEU A 200 -10.56 8.36 1.98
C LEU A 200 -11.81 9.16 1.59
N GLU A 201 -12.26 10.10 2.41
CA GLU A 201 -13.37 10.99 2.08
C GLU A 201 -13.07 11.88 0.86
N GLN A 202 -11.86 12.45 0.78
CA GLN A 202 -11.43 13.24 -0.38
C GLN A 202 -11.31 12.40 -1.66
N ALA A 203 -10.88 11.15 -1.54
CA ALA A 203 -10.72 10.24 -2.67
C ALA A 203 -12.05 9.76 -3.23
N THR A 204 -13.02 9.48 -2.35
CA THR A 204 -14.31 8.89 -2.71
C THR A 204 -15.42 9.92 -2.94
N GLY A 205 -15.30 11.11 -2.33
CA GLY A 205 -16.37 12.10 -2.27
C GLY A 205 -17.48 11.74 -1.26
N CYS A 206 -17.34 10.65 -0.51
CA CYS A 206 -18.30 10.17 0.47
C CYS A 206 -17.84 10.47 1.89
N ARG A 207 -18.76 10.76 2.82
CA ARG A 207 -18.44 10.90 4.24
C ARG A 207 -18.43 9.54 4.93
N LEU A 208 -17.51 9.37 5.89
CA LEU A 208 -17.37 8.17 6.71
C LEU A 208 -17.76 8.47 8.18
N GLN A 209 -18.66 7.70 8.72
CA GLN A 209 -19.06 7.75 10.15
C GLN A 209 -18.33 6.66 10.93
N ILE A 210 -17.07 6.91 11.30
CA ILE A 210 -16.22 5.90 11.94
C ILE A 210 -16.41 5.97 13.46
N PRO A 211 -16.66 4.82 14.14
CA PRO A 211 -16.73 4.78 15.60
C PRO A 211 -15.43 5.26 16.24
N GLN A 212 -15.52 6.09 17.28
CA GLN A 212 -14.38 6.70 17.98
C GLN A 212 -13.37 5.72 18.60
N LYS A 213 -13.70 4.44 18.73
CA LYS A 213 -12.89 3.42 19.42
C LYS A 213 -12.14 2.47 18.47
N LYS A 214 -11.84 2.86 17.23
CA LYS A 214 -11.05 1.99 16.37
C LYS A 214 -9.60 1.98 16.82
N LYS A 215 -9.07 0.80 17.20
CA LYS A 215 -7.66 0.65 17.58
C LYS A 215 -6.77 0.93 16.36
N ALA A 216 -5.66 1.62 16.59
CA ALA A 216 -4.60 1.77 15.61
C ALA A 216 -4.08 0.40 15.15
N VAL A 217 -3.64 0.28 13.90
CA VAL A 217 -3.06 -0.96 13.33
C VAL A 217 -1.74 -1.29 14.01
N ARG A 218 -0.96 -0.26 14.34
CA ARG A 218 0.30 -0.32 15.10
C ARG A 218 0.47 1.00 15.84
N ASP A 219 1.38 1.03 16.81
CA ASP A 219 1.70 2.26 17.55
C ASP A 219 2.09 3.38 16.58
N GLY A 220 1.56 4.57 16.82
CA GLY A 220 1.79 5.75 15.95
C GLY A 220 1.02 5.74 14.62
N CYS A 221 0.18 4.73 14.33
CA CYS A 221 -0.57 4.65 13.08
C CYS A 221 -2.00 5.21 13.24
N SER A 222 -2.36 6.18 12.42
CA SER A 222 -3.72 6.77 12.34
C SER A 222 -4.53 6.23 11.16
N CYS A 223 -4.03 5.21 10.46
CA CYS A 223 -4.70 4.68 9.27
C CYS A 223 -6.00 3.97 9.60
N LEU A 224 -7.01 4.21 8.77
CA LEU A 224 -8.25 3.46 8.78
C LEU A 224 -8.05 2.15 8.02
N LEU A 225 -7.46 1.15 8.67
CA LEU A 225 -7.43 -0.19 8.11
C LEU A 225 -8.62 -0.99 8.65
N GLY A 226 -9.47 -1.44 7.74
CA GLY A 226 -10.58 -2.35 8.04
C GLY A 226 -10.08 -3.77 8.16
N SER A 227 -10.21 -4.52 7.08
CA SER A 227 -9.69 -5.89 6.98
C SER A 227 -8.52 -5.93 6.01
N ASP A 228 -7.35 -6.38 6.49
CA ASP A 228 -6.23 -6.70 5.63
C ASP A 228 -6.42 -8.12 5.08
N ILE A 229 -6.67 -8.21 3.79
CA ILE A 229 -6.84 -9.48 3.07
C ILE A 229 -5.53 -9.98 2.44
N GLY A 230 -4.43 -9.25 2.57
CA GLY A 230 -3.10 -9.67 2.12
C GLY A 230 -2.55 -10.85 2.92
N MET A 231 -1.62 -11.59 2.33
CA MET A 231 -0.90 -12.67 2.98
C MET A 231 0.60 -12.51 2.81
N TYR A 232 1.35 -12.89 3.85
CA TYR A 232 2.81 -12.99 3.76
C TYR A 232 3.24 -14.05 2.75
N ASN A 233 4.43 -13.89 2.18
CA ASN A 233 5.03 -14.81 1.21
C ASN A 233 4.20 -15.00 -0.08
N THR A 234 3.55 -13.94 -0.57
CA THR A 234 2.75 -14.00 -1.81
C THR A 234 3.23 -13.03 -2.89
N CYS A 235 4.24 -12.19 -2.61
CA CYS A 235 4.75 -11.20 -3.54
C CYS A 235 6.02 -11.68 -4.24
N GLN A 236 6.04 -11.66 -5.59
CA GLN A 236 7.18 -12.09 -6.41
C GLN A 236 8.26 -11.03 -6.61
N HIS A 237 8.08 -9.79 -6.13
CA HIS A 237 9.05 -8.72 -6.37
C HIS A 237 10.42 -8.97 -5.75
N GLY A 238 10.51 -9.75 -4.67
CA GLY A 238 11.77 -10.17 -4.07
C GLY A 238 12.64 -9.04 -3.52
N CYS A 239 12.05 -7.90 -3.15
CA CYS A 239 12.77 -6.76 -2.59
C CYS A 239 13.58 -7.18 -1.36
N VAL A 240 14.87 -6.80 -1.31
CA VAL A 240 15.79 -7.28 -0.25
C VAL A 240 15.40 -6.78 1.15
N TYR A 241 14.76 -5.63 1.24
CA TYR A 241 14.26 -5.02 2.49
C TYR A 241 12.86 -5.50 2.92
N CYS A 242 12.23 -6.41 2.14
CA CYS A 242 10.84 -6.79 2.37
C CYS A 242 10.65 -7.55 3.69
N TYR A 243 9.78 -7.03 4.55
CA TYR A 243 9.41 -7.70 5.79
C TYR A 243 8.35 -8.80 5.59
N ALA A 244 7.55 -8.72 4.52
CA ALA A 244 6.41 -9.60 4.30
C ALA A 244 6.77 -10.94 3.63
N ASN A 245 7.92 -11.05 2.98
CA ASN A 245 8.40 -12.30 2.39
C ASN A 245 9.52 -12.91 3.25
N TYR A 246 9.32 -14.10 3.79
CA TYR A 246 10.33 -14.73 4.63
C TYR A 246 11.47 -15.34 3.81
N ASP A 247 11.14 -16.03 2.72
CA ASP A 247 12.11 -16.62 1.82
C ASP A 247 11.52 -16.84 0.42
N LYS A 248 12.40 -16.97 -0.58
CA LYS A 248 12.01 -17.12 -1.99
C LYS A 248 11.35 -18.46 -2.29
N LYS A 249 11.70 -19.54 -1.56
CA LYS A 249 11.14 -20.86 -1.77
C LYS A 249 9.67 -20.91 -1.38
N THR A 250 9.34 -20.41 -0.19
CA THR A 250 7.96 -20.30 0.28
C THR A 250 7.11 -19.43 -0.65
N VAL A 251 7.67 -18.32 -1.15
CA VAL A 251 6.95 -17.48 -2.14
C VAL A 251 6.66 -18.28 -3.41
N ALA A 252 7.65 -19.00 -3.95
CA ALA A 252 7.47 -19.81 -5.17
C ALA A 252 6.44 -20.94 -4.98
N GLU A 253 6.45 -21.59 -3.82
CA GLU A 253 5.49 -22.62 -3.45
C GLU A 253 4.06 -22.04 -3.36
N ASN A 254 3.88 -20.95 -2.63
CA ASN A 254 2.58 -20.29 -2.49
C ASN A 254 1.98 -19.87 -3.82
N ILE A 255 2.80 -19.37 -4.75
CA ILE A 255 2.33 -18.97 -6.09
C ILE A 255 1.87 -20.17 -6.90
N ARG A 256 2.51 -21.35 -6.77
CA ARG A 256 2.05 -22.58 -7.41
C ARG A 256 0.69 -23.06 -6.89
N PHE A 257 0.36 -22.76 -5.65
CA PHE A 257 -0.92 -23.10 -5.01
C PHE A 257 -1.98 -22.00 -5.14
N HIS A 258 -1.65 -20.89 -5.81
CA HIS A 258 -2.63 -19.84 -6.07
C HIS A 258 -3.56 -20.28 -7.20
N ASP A 259 -4.87 -20.34 -6.90
CA ASP A 259 -5.93 -20.55 -7.86
C ASP A 259 -6.79 -19.29 -7.97
N PRO A 260 -6.81 -18.60 -9.11
CA PRO A 260 -7.63 -17.39 -9.29
C PRO A 260 -9.15 -17.62 -9.13
N ALA A 261 -9.62 -18.87 -9.26
CA ALA A 261 -11.03 -19.21 -9.06
C ALA A 261 -11.36 -19.55 -7.59
N SER A 262 -10.33 -19.71 -6.74
CA SER A 262 -10.51 -20.02 -5.33
C SER A 262 -10.89 -18.75 -4.54
N PRO A 263 -11.78 -18.85 -3.52
CA PRO A 263 -11.99 -17.78 -2.56
C PRO A 263 -10.80 -17.56 -1.61
N PHE A 264 -9.81 -18.43 -1.62
CA PHE A 264 -8.56 -18.29 -0.89
C PHE A 264 -7.47 -17.67 -1.77
N LEU A 265 -6.67 -16.76 -1.21
CA LEU A 265 -5.48 -16.28 -1.91
C LEU A 265 -4.47 -17.41 -2.11
N ILE A 266 -4.26 -18.23 -1.09
CA ILE A 266 -3.41 -19.42 -1.10
C ILE A 266 -4.09 -20.52 -0.31
N GLY A 267 -3.99 -21.76 -0.79
CA GLY A 267 -4.52 -22.94 -0.13
C GLY A 267 -6.02 -23.16 -0.39
N GLY A 268 -6.68 -23.86 0.51
CA GLY A 268 -8.08 -24.23 0.40
C GLY A 268 -8.62 -24.77 1.71
N PHE A 269 -9.85 -25.21 1.70
CA PHE A 269 -10.47 -25.86 2.84
C PHE A 269 -9.79 -27.19 3.19
N ARG A 270 -9.76 -27.45 4.49
CA ARG A 270 -9.37 -28.75 5.06
C ARG A 270 -10.53 -29.31 5.84
N GLU A 271 -10.58 -30.64 5.95
CA GLU A 271 -11.53 -31.30 6.83
C GLU A 271 -11.30 -30.84 8.27
N GLY A 272 -12.36 -30.43 8.97
CA GLY A 272 -12.29 -29.88 10.31
C GLY A 272 -12.10 -28.37 10.41
N ASP A 273 -11.98 -27.62 9.30
CA ASP A 273 -11.86 -26.17 9.34
C ASP A 273 -13.09 -25.51 9.98
N ILE A 274 -12.83 -24.60 10.90
CA ILE A 274 -13.84 -23.80 11.59
C ILE A 274 -14.01 -22.46 10.88
N ILE A 275 -15.16 -22.27 10.22
CA ILE A 275 -15.45 -21.06 9.48
C ILE A 275 -16.10 -20.02 10.39
N LYS A 276 -15.51 -18.83 10.45
CA LYS A 276 -16.07 -17.65 11.15
C LYS A 276 -16.40 -16.56 10.14
N GLU A 277 -17.59 -15.99 10.24
CA GLU A 277 -17.95 -14.80 9.46
C GLU A 277 -17.23 -13.58 10.00
N ALA A 278 -16.63 -12.79 9.11
CA ALA A 278 -16.07 -11.49 9.47
C ALA A 278 -17.21 -10.52 9.85
N LYS A 279 -17.00 -9.77 10.91
CA LYS A 279 -17.91 -8.66 11.25
C LYS A 279 -17.59 -7.49 10.33
N GLN A 280 -18.47 -7.22 9.38
CA GLN A 280 -18.32 -6.16 8.38
C GLN A 280 -19.57 -5.29 8.36
N GLU A 281 -19.37 -4.00 8.34
CA GLU A 281 -20.43 -2.99 8.22
C GLU A 281 -19.86 -1.82 7.41
N SER A 282 -20.72 -1.16 6.64
CA SER A 282 -20.35 0.07 5.94
C SER A 282 -20.39 1.26 6.89
N TYR A 283 -19.39 2.11 6.81
CA TYR A 283 -19.30 3.39 7.52
C TYR A 283 -19.65 4.58 6.65
N PHE A 284 -20.06 4.37 5.39
CA PHE A 284 -20.54 5.47 4.56
C PHE A 284 -21.82 6.07 5.14
N ASP A 285 -21.88 7.41 5.17
CA ASP A 285 -23.07 8.12 5.58
C ASP A 285 -24.21 7.88 4.58
N ALA A 286 -25.25 7.18 5.01
CA ALA A 286 -26.38 6.83 4.16
C ALA A 286 -27.20 8.07 3.69
N GLN A 287 -27.14 9.19 4.44
CA GLN A 287 -27.89 10.40 4.09
C GLN A 287 -27.40 11.07 2.80
N LEU A 288 -26.14 10.83 2.39
CA LEU A 288 -25.58 11.40 1.16
C LEU A 288 -25.77 10.51 -0.08
N ARG A 289 -26.39 9.34 0.05
CA ARG A 289 -26.71 8.46 -1.10
C ARG A 289 -28.02 8.82 -1.81
N LEU A 290 -28.73 9.85 -1.35
CA LEU A 290 -30.03 10.27 -1.92
C LEU A 290 -29.92 11.38 -3.01
N PHE A 291 -28.69 11.80 -3.36
CA PHE A 291 -28.44 12.80 -4.39
C PHE A 291 -27.38 12.35 -5.36
#